data_85fba45c12f6ba58e477abaaec6a3927
#
_entry.id   85fba45c12f6ba58e477abaaec6a3927
#
_cell.length_a   1.000
_cell.length_b   1.000
_cell.length_c   1.000
_cell.angle_alpha   90.00
_cell.angle_beta   90.00
_cell.angle_gamma   90.00
#
_symmetry.space_group_name_H-M   'P 1'
#
loop_
_entity.id
_entity.type
_entity.pdbx_description
1 polymer ?
#
loop_
_entity_poly.entity_id
_entity_poly.type
_entity_poly.pdbx_seq_one_letter_code
_entity_poly.pdbx_strand_id
1 'polypeptide(L)'
;MMKPALHLEKDYSCKVNFKPYDLSYVDINVTTDHDPENPVRKPKDKTQDRRARMYYTVARVYAKAMGLKLRGPEILLSAEKANMGIAWALKYGKSANYLTEIYSAGWPNGWRDYDMTNTDNLKATLMSSGLKPEQVEGFQEYVENDGPRDLQRFKKEAEETGAVGVPHLAFDYKDRKVGMFGREHLGLIRHTMQQLGLARSSKVNWEVSHYWFAE
;
A
#
# COMPACT_ATOMS: atom_id res chain seq x y z
N MET A 1 -0.27 -4.44 -7.54
CA MET A 1 0.46 -3.16 -7.73
C MET A 1 1.93 -3.23 -7.33
N MET A 2 2.31 -3.94 -6.26
CA MET A 2 3.71 -3.97 -5.77
C MET A 2 4.72 -4.47 -6.80
N LYS A 3 4.52 -5.66 -7.39
CA LYS A 3 5.45 -6.20 -8.41
C LYS A 3 5.69 -5.20 -9.55
N PRO A 4 4.66 -4.64 -10.23
CA PRO A 4 4.88 -3.65 -11.28
C PRO A 4 5.60 -2.39 -10.83
N ALA A 5 5.37 -1.91 -9.59
CA ALA A 5 6.09 -0.76 -9.05
C ALA A 5 7.58 -1.08 -8.83
N LEU A 6 7.90 -2.26 -8.28
CA LEU A 6 9.30 -2.70 -8.10
C LEU A 6 10.04 -2.90 -9.42
N HIS A 7 9.32 -3.26 -10.51
CA HIS A 7 9.94 -3.32 -11.83
C HIS A 7 10.44 -1.96 -12.35
N LEU A 8 9.97 -0.84 -11.80
CA LEU A 8 10.54 0.46 -12.13
C LEU A 8 12.03 0.54 -11.79
N GLU A 9 12.45 -0.03 -10.65
CA GLU A 9 13.87 -0.06 -10.27
C GLU A 9 14.74 -0.91 -11.22
N LYS A 10 14.14 -1.93 -11.82
CA LYS A 10 14.80 -2.81 -12.78
C LYS A 10 15.04 -2.10 -14.11
N ASP A 11 14.05 -1.34 -14.54
CA ASP A 11 14.02 -0.73 -15.87
C ASP A 11 14.58 0.69 -15.89
N TYR A 12 14.45 1.42 -14.79
CA TYR A 12 14.83 2.82 -14.69
C TYR A 12 15.80 3.10 -13.55
N SER A 13 16.57 4.17 -13.69
CA SER A 13 17.48 4.65 -12.66
C SER A 13 16.73 5.37 -11.55
N CYS A 14 15.95 4.62 -10.78
CA CYS A 14 15.15 5.10 -9.65
C CYS A 14 15.18 4.09 -8.50
N LYS A 15 14.71 4.52 -7.33
CA LYS A 15 14.44 3.68 -6.17
C LYS A 15 12.96 3.82 -5.80
N VAL A 16 12.28 2.71 -5.57
CA VAL A 16 10.88 2.68 -5.16
C VAL A 16 10.77 2.52 -3.64
N ASN A 17 10.19 3.51 -2.99
CA ASN A 17 9.90 3.48 -1.57
C ASN A 17 8.38 3.40 -1.37
N PHE A 18 7.93 2.37 -0.66
CA PHE A 18 6.53 2.29 -0.25
C PHE A 18 6.36 3.07 1.05
N LYS A 19 5.50 4.08 1.01
CA LYS A 19 5.14 4.92 2.15
C LYS A 19 3.70 4.64 2.57
N PRO A 20 3.35 4.72 3.85
CA PRO A 20 1.97 4.60 4.28
C PRO A 20 1.16 5.82 3.85
N TYR A 21 -0.11 5.58 3.53
CA TYR A 21 -1.13 6.62 3.38
C TYR A 21 -2.37 6.13 4.12
N ASP A 22 -2.68 6.78 5.21
CA ASP A 22 -3.82 6.40 6.04
C ASP A 22 -5.09 7.01 5.47
N LEU A 23 -5.96 6.13 4.93
CA LEU A 23 -7.30 6.46 4.50
C LEU A 23 -8.26 6.17 5.64
N SER A 24 -8.79 7.20 6.26
CA SER A 24 -9.89 7.01 7.20
C SER A 24 -11.16 6.62 6.46
N TYR A 25 -12.05 5.91 7.14
CA TYR A 25 -13.37 5.60 6.56
C TYR A 25 -14.18 6.84 6.26
N VAL A 26 -13.96 7.94 6.99
CA VAL A 26 -14.56 9.26 6.74
C VAL A 26 -14.10 9.80 5.40
N ASP A 27 -12.79 9.72 5.10
CA ASP A 27 -12.21 10.20 3.83
C ASP A 27 -12.82 9.51 2.60
N ILE A 28 -13.16 8.22 2.73
CA ILE A 28 -13.80 7.45 1.68
C ILE A 28 -15.34 7.44 1.78
N ASN A 29 -15.88 8.32 2.63
CA ASN A 29 -17.32 8.49 2.82
C ASN A 29 -18.06 7.19 3.24
N VAL A 30 -17.41 6.34 4.01
CA VAL A 30 -18.01 5.15 4.62
C VAL A 30 -18.42 5.49 6.05
N THR A 31 -19.70 5.42 6.35
CA THR A 31 -20.18 5.48 7.74
C THR A 31 -19.85 4.17 8.43
N THR A 32 -19.22 4.30 9.55
CA THR A 32 -19.11 3.24 10.52
C THR A 32 -20.09 3.53 11.65
N ASP A 33 -21.15 2.74 11.77
CA ASP A 33 -21.74 2.56 13.07
C ASP A 33 -20.73 1.69 13.83
N HIS A 34 -19.84 2.32 14.56
CA HIS A 34 -18.94 1.61 15.46
C HIS A 34 -19.78 1.13 16.64
N ASP A 35 -20.30 -0.07 16.50
CA ASP A 35 -20.49 -0.92 17.66
C ASP A 35 -19.10 -1.55 17.94
N PRO A 36 -18.40 -1.18 19.03
CA PRO A 36 -17.09 -1.75 19.35
C PRO A 36 -17.12 -3.27 19.50
N GLU A 37 -18.30 -3.84 19.84
CA GLU A 37 -18.50 -5.28 20.03
C GLU A 37 -18.86 -5.98 18.70
N ASN A 38 -19.35 -5.24 17.69
CA ASN A 38 -19.73 -5.82 16.41
C ASN A 38 -19.55 -4.83 15.25
N PRO A 39 -18.31 -4.52 14.86
CA PRO A 39 -17.98 -3.51 13.85
C PRO A 39 -18.36 -4.00 12.44
N VAL A 40 -19.66 -4.03 12.15
CA VAL A 40 -20.17 -4.39 10.84
C VAL A 40 -20.19 -3.17 9.93
N ARG A 41 -19.64 -3.29 8.74
CA ARG A 41 -19.74 -2.27 7.70
C ARG A 41 -21.19 -2.11 7.28
N LYS A 42 -21.76 -0.92 7.50
CA LYS A 42 -23.03 -0.52 6.90
C LYS A 42 -22.74 0.48 5.76
N PRO A 43 -22.98 0.13 4.49
CA PRO A 43 -22.86 1.09 3.40
C PRO A 43 -23.90 2.19 3.57
N LYS A 44 -23.50 3.47 3.38
CA LYS A 44 -24.41 4.63 3.48
C LYS A 44 -25.57 4.56 2.51
N ASP A 45 -25.32 4.04 1.31
CA ASP A 45 -26.32 3.90 0.27
C ASP A 45 -25.98 2.76 -0.71
N LYS A 46 -26.95 2.45 -1.59
CA LYS A 46 -26.81 1.39 -2.61
C LYS A 46 -25.67 1.67 -3.61
N THR A 47 -25.33 2.92 -3.85
CA THR A 47 -24.28 3.31 -4.81
C THR A 47 -22.91 3.02 -4.20
N GLN A 48 -22.70 3.35 -2.94
CA GLN A 48 -21.47 3.03 -2.22
C GLN A 48 -21.26 1.53 -2.09
N ASP A 49 -22.33 0.77 -1.80
CA ASP A 49 -22.23 -0.69 -1.73
C ASP A 49 -21.81 -1.28 -3.11
N ARG A 50 -22.42 -0.80 -4.20
CA ARG A 50 -22.04 -1.19 -5.56
C ARG A 50 -20.57 -0.87 -5.87
N ARG A 51 -20.10 0.33 -5.53
CA ARG A 51 -18.67 0.73 -5.73
C ARG A 51 -17.74 -0.20 -4.97
N ALA A 52 -18.00 -0.47 -3.71
CA ALA A 52 -17.19 -1.36 -2.91
C ALA A 52 -17.15 -2.79 -3.48
N ARG A 53 -18.31 -3.33 -3.89
CA ARG A 53 -18.40 -4.65 -4.52
C ARG A 53 -17.61 -4.69 -5.84
N MET A 54 -17.66 -3.61 -6.63
CA MET A 54 -16.91 -3.50 -7.88
C MET A 54 -15.40 -3.53 -7.61
N TYR A 55 -14.90 -2.74 -6.65
CA TYR A 55 -13.48 -2.75 -6.30
C TYR A 55 -12.99 -4.14 -5.87
N TYR A 56 -13.74 -4.83 -5.01
CA TYR A 56 -13.38 -6.19 -4.61
C TYR A 56 -13.50 -7.20 -5.76
N THR A 57 -14.45 -7.01 -6.69
CA THR A 57 -14.58 -7.86 -7.87
C THR A 57 -13.37 -7.72 -8.77
N VAL A 58 -12.97 -6.49 -9.09
CA VAL A 58 -11.77 -6.20 -9.90
C VAL A 58 -10.52 -6.72 -9.21
N ALA A 59 -10.38 -6.46 -7.90
CA ALA A 59 -9.23 -6.93 -7.13
C ALA A 59 -9.10 -8.46 -7.15
N ARG A 60 -10.22 -9.21 -7.07
CA ARG A 60 -10.22 -10.68 -7.16
C ARG A 60 -9.82 -11.18 -8.54
N VAL A 61 -10.26 -10.51 -9.62
CA VAL A 61 -9.84 -10.86 -10.99
C VAL A 61 -8.33 -10.73 -11.14
N TYR A 62 -7.75 -9.62 -10.66
CA TYR A 62 -6.30 -9.44 -10.67
C TYR A 62 -5.57 -10.45 -9.77
N ALA A 63 -6.06 -10.67 -8.56
CA ALA A 63 -5.47 -11.65 -7.66
C ALA A 63 -5.45 -13.05 -8.28
N LYS A 64 -6.56 -13.47 -8.90
CA LYS A 64 -6.65 -14.76 -9.60
C LYS A 64 -5.65 -14.86 -10.76
N ALA A 65 -5.52 -13.80 -11.58
CA ALA A 65 -4.58 -13.74 -12.68
C ALA A 65 -3.10 -13.82 -12.22
N MET A 66 -2.84 -13.42 -10.96
CA MET A 66 -1.52 -13.49 -10.33
C MET A 66 -1.30 -14.75 -9.48
N GLY A 67 -2.21 -15.71 -9.52
CA GLY A 67 -2.15 -16.89 -8.65
C GLY A 67 -2.36 -16.61 -7.15
N LEU A 68 -2.90 -15.43 -6.80
CA LEU A 68 -3.11 -15.00 -5.43
C LEU A 68 -4.56 -15.25 -4.98
N LYS A 69 -4.73 -15.52 -3.68
CA LYS A 69 -6.05 -15.57 -3.05
C LYS A 69 -6.36 -14.20 -2.43
N LEU A 70 -7.58 -13.72 -2.66
CA LEU A 70 -8.09 -12.48 -2.06
C LEU A 70 -9.51 -12.67 -1.59
N ARG A 71 -9.74 -12.55 -0.29
CA ARG A 71 -11.04 -12.51 0.36
C ARG A 71 -11.25 -11.15 1.03
N GLY A 72 -12.41 -10.55 0.84
CA GLY A 72 -12.76 -9.31 1.54
C GLY A 72 -12.94 -9.54 3.03
N PRO A 73 -12.59 -8.58 3.88
CA PRO A 73 -12.87 -8.64 5.31
C PRO A 73 -14.39 -8.55 5.57
N GLU A 74 -14.83 -9.17 6.66
CA GLU A 74 -16.24 -9.11 7.11
C GLU A 74 -16.48 -7.90 8.02
N ILE A 75 -15.43 -7.44 8.68
CA ILE A 75 -15.45 -6.30 9.60
C ILE A 75 -14.66 -5.12 9.03
N LEU A 76 -14.91 -3.94 9.58
CA LEU A 76 -14.06 -2.78 9.30
C LEU A 76 -12.75 -2.91 10.06
N LEU A 77 -11.66 -2.86 9.32
CA LEU A 77 -10.32 -3.02 9.88
C LEU A 77 -9.69 -1.66 10.10
N SER A 78 -9.06 -1.44 11.26
CA SER A 78 -8.15 -0.33 11.44
C SER A 78 -6.77 -0.71 10.93
N ALA A 79 -6.30 -0.01 9.91
CA ALA A 79 -4.97 -0.23 9.33
C ALA A 79 -3.89 0.68 9.96
N GLU A 80 -4.24 1.49 10.93
CA GLU A 80 -3.35 2.52 11.48
C GLU A 80 -2.02 1.95 11.97
N LYS A 81 -2.05 0.96 12.87
CA LYS A 81 -0.82 0.32 13.38
C LYS A 81 -0.05 -0.43 12.30
N ALA A 82 -0.75 -1.06 11.36
CA ALA A 82 -0.13 -1.71 10.20
C ALA A 82 0.58 -0.69 9.30
N ASN A 83 0.00 0.49 9.11
CA ASN A 83 0.62 1.61 8.40
C ASN A 83 1.86 2.14 9.14
N MET A 84 1.83 2.18 10.47
CA MET A 84 3.03 2.48 11.27
C MET A 84 4.13 1.43 11.07
N GLY A 85 3.76 0.16 10.90
CA GLY A 85 4.69 -0.91 10.51
C GLY A 85 5.36 -0.66 9.15
N ILE A 86 4.64 -0.11 8.15
CA ILE A 86 5.24 0.31 6.88
C ILE A 86 6.28 1.41 7.12
N ALA A 87 5.92 2.43 7.90
CA ALA A 87 6.81 3.55 8.23
C ALA A 87 8.06 3.07 8.97
N TRP A 88 7.91 2.15 9.91
CA TRP A 88 9.02 1.54 10.64
C TRP A 88 9.94 0.75 9.73
N ALA A 89 9.38 -0.14 8.91
CA ALA A 89 10.15 -0.94 7.95
C ALA A 89 10.88 -0.07 6.91
N LEU A 90 10.31 1.09 6.55
CA LEU A 90 10.92 2.04 5.63
C LEU A 90 12.24 2.60 6.16
N LYS A 91 12.39 2.81 7.48
CA LYS A 91 13.64 3.27 8.12
C LYS A 91 14.81 2.32 7.80
N TYR A 92 14.51 1.04 7.57
CA TYR A 92 15.48 -0.02 7.28
C TYR A 92 15.48 -0.47 5.82
N GLY A 93 14.75 0.23 4.93
CA GLY A 93 14.62 -0.13 3.52
C GLY A 93 13.85 -1.43 3.26
N LYS A 94 12.95 -1.81 4.18
CA LYS A 94 12.21 -3.07 4.15
C LYS A 94 10.69 -2.90 3.96
N SER A 95 10.20 -1.71 3.58
CA SER A 95 8.77 -1.45 3.43
C SER A 95 8.09 -2.37 2.40
N ALA A 96 8.74 -2.68 1.27
CA ALA A 96 8.21 -3.61 0.28
C ALA A 96 8.09 -5.04 0.83
N ASN A 97 9.10 -5.50 1.55
CA ASN A 97 9.09 -6.82 2.18
C ASN A 97 7.98 -6.91 3.22
N TYR A 98 7.87 -5.90 4.11
CA TYR A 98 6.82 -5.84 5.12
C TYR A 98 5.42 -5.88 4.49
N LEU A 99 5.18 -5.10 3.43
CA LEU A 99 3.91 -5.14 2.70
C LEU A 99 3.63 -6.51 2.10
N THR A 100 4.63 -7.20 1.60
CA THR A 100 4.48 -8.57 1.08
C THR A 100 4.04 -9.54 2.18
N GLU A 101 4.71 -9.50 3.32
CA GLU A 101 4.41 -10.39 4.46
C GLU A 101 3.01 -10.13 5.03
N ILE A 102 2.67 -8.87 5.34
CA ILE A 102 1.39 -8.54 5.94
C ILE A 102 0.21 -8.82 5.01
N TYR A 103 0.36 -8.57 3.70
CA TYR A 103 -0.69 -8.90 2.73
C TYR A 103 -0.83 -10.40 2.52
N SER A 104 0.26 -11.14 2.57
CA SER A 104 0.23 -12.62 2.49
C SER A 104 -0.43 -13.24 3.71
N ALA A 105 -0.29 -12.63 4.88
CA ALA A 105 -0.95 -13.08 6.10
C ALA A 105 -2.46 -12.79 6.10
N GLY A 106 -2.85 -11.60 5.63
CA GLY A 106 -4.22 -11.12 5.82
C GLY A 106 -5.19 -11.43 4.67
N TRP A 107 -4.84 -11.12 3.43
CA TRP A 107 -5.76 -11.17 2.29
C TRP A 107 -6.28 -12.57 1.91
N PRO A 108 -5.52 -13.68 2.03
CA PRO A 108 -6.02 -15.00 1.65
C PRO A 108 -7.29 -15.42 2.38
N ASN A 109 -7.42 -15.05 3.65
CA ASN A 109 -8.57 -15.36 4.50
C ASN A 109 -9.36 -14.12 4.97
N GLY A 110 -9.16 -12.96 4.33
CA GLY A 110 -9.91 -11.75 4.63
C GLY A 110 -9.67 -11.25 6.05
N TRP A 111 -8.42 -11.33 6.51
CA TRP A 111 -7.95 -10.82 7.80
C TRP A 111 -8.56 -11.52 9.04
N ARG A 112 -9.13 -12.72 8.88
CA ARG A 112 -9.73 -13.47 10.00
C ARG A 112 -8.71 -14.08 10.93
N ASP A 113 -7.57 -14.47 10.35
CA ASP A 113 -6.50 -15.18 11.08
C ASP A 113 -5.34 -14.24 11.43
N TYR A 114 -5.46 -12.96 11.09
CA TYR A 114 -4.42 -11.96 11.33
C TYR A 114 -5.01 -10.65 11.83
N ASP A 115 -4.78 -10.37 13.10
CA ASP A 115 -5.15 -9.08 13.71
C ASP A 115 -4.03 -8.05 13.46
N MET A 116 -4.30 -7.11 12.55
CA MET A 116 -3.37 -6.01 12.21
C MET A 116 -3.34 -4.88 13.25
N THR A 117 -4.18 -4.94 14.28
CA THR A 117 -4.16 -4.00 15.42
C THR A 117 -3.28 -4.51 16.56
N ASN A 118 -2.94 -5.80 16.56
CA ASN A 118 -2.08 -6.42 17.56
C ASN A 118 -0.61 -6.15 17.23
N THR A 119 0.08 -5.45 18.12
CA THR A 119 1.48 -5.04 17.92
C THR A 119 2.45 -6.23 17.87
N ASP A 120 2.18 -7.32 18.58
CA ASP A 120 3.05 -8.51 18.55
C ASP A 120 2.96 -9.23 17.21
N ASN A 121 1.77 -9.29 16.59
CA ASN A 121 1.62 -9.78 15.21
C ASN A 121 2.43 -8.91 14.24
N LEU A 122 2.39 -7.59 14.42
CA LEU A 122 3.13 -6.67 13.57
C LEU A 122 4.64 -6.79 13.77
N LYS A 123 5.12 -6.99 15.01
CA LYS A 123 6.54 -7.28 15.29
C LYS A 123 7.00 -8.57 14.61
N ALA A 124 6.20 -9.64 14.71
CA ALA A 124 6.49 -10.89 14.01
C ALA A 124 6.57 -10.69 12.50
N THR A 125 5.66 -9.90 11.93
CA THR A 125 5.68 -9.56 10.49
C THR A 125 6.89 -8.72 10.11
N LEU A 126 7.33 -7.77 10.96
CA LEU A 126 8.55 -7.01 10.76
C LEU A 126 9.79 -7.92 10.73
N MET A 127 9.87 -8.88 11.64
CA MET A 127 10.95 -9.87 11.63
C MET A 127 10.91 -10.75 10.37
N SER A 128 9.73 -11.24 9.98
CA SER A 128 9.56 -12.01 8.73
C SER A 128 9.95 -11.21 7.48
N SER A 129 9.81 -9.88 7.52
CA SER A 129 10.23 -8.98 6.44
C SER A 129 11.75 -8.76 6.36
N GLY A 130 12.51 -9.37 7.29
CA GLY A 130 13.97 -9.34 7.35
C GLY A 130 14.54 -8.24 8.22
N LEU A 131 13.79 -7.69 9.17
CA LEU A 131 14.33 -6.91 10.28
C LEU A 131 14.87 -7.85 11.35
N LYS A 132 15.95 -7.43 11.99
CA LYS A 132 16.54 -8.16 13.11
C LYS A 132 15.79 -7.87 14.41
N PRO A 133 15.85 -8.76 15.43
CA PRO A 133 15.17 -8.53 16.71
C PRO A 133 15.48 -7.16 17.32
N GLU A 134 16.72 -6.73 17.34
CA GLU A 134 17.15 -5.44 17.87
C GLU A 134 16.57 -4.24 17.09
N GLN A 135 16.18 -4.43 15.83
CA GLN A 135 15.54 -3.40 15.01
C GLN A 135 14.02 -3.33 15.25
N VAL A 136 13.45 -4.33 15.87
CA VAL A 136 12.00 -4.43 16.15
C VAL A 136 11.68 -4.07 17.60
N GLU A 137 12.66 -4.11 18.50
CA GLU A 137 12.49 -3.90 19.93
C GLU A 137 11.77 -2.58 20.26
N GLY A 138 12.14 -1.48 19.63
CA GLY A 138 11.53 -0.16 19.83
C GLY A 138 10.18 0.06 19.12
N PHE A 139 9.63 -0.94 18.43
CA PHE A 139 8.42 -0.74 17.63
C PHE A 139 7.17 -0.46 18.45
N GLN A 140 7.03 -1.06 19.65
CA GLN A 140 5.90 -0.78 20.54
C GLN A 140 5.88 0.69 20.96
N GLU A 141 7.01 1.19 21.43
CA GLU A 141 7.17 2.59 21.85
C GLU A 141 6.93 3.55 20.67
N TYR A 142 7.40 3.19 19.48
CA TYR A 142 7.14 3.96 18.28
C TYR A 142 5.64 4.08 17.96
N VAL A 143 4.89 2.97 18.06
CA VAL A 143 3.44 2.96 17.81
C VAL A 143 2.70 3.88 18.78
N GLU A 144 3.15 3.95 20.04
CA GLU A 144 2.52 4.74 21.07
C GLU A 144 2.87 6.25 21.01
N ASN A 145 4.04 6.60 20.49
CA ASN A 145 4.57 7.96 20.55
C ASN A 145 4.73 8.61 19.16
N ASP A 146 5.68 8.14 18.37
CA ASP A 146 6.09 8.81 17.13
C ASP A 146 5.28 8.37 15.89
N GLY A 147 4.76 7.16 15.91
CA GLY A 147 4.04 6.56 14.79
C GLY A 147 2.89 7.42 14.27
N PRO A 148 1.99 7.94 15.13
CA PRO A 148 0.89 8.81 14.68
C PRO A 148 1.37 10.08 13.97
N ARG A 149 2.44 10.71 14.46
CA ARG A 149 3.04 11.90 13.80
C ARG A 149 3.65 11.56 12.45
N ASP A 150 4.31 10.42 12.35
CA ASP A 150 4.87 9.95 11.09
C ASP A 150 3.77 9.69 10.05
N LEU A 151 2.65 9.07 10.44
CA LEU A 151 1.51 8.88 9.52
C LEU A 151 0.95 10.21 9.01
N GLN A 152 0.77 11.19 9.89
CA GLN A 152 0.32 12.53 9.50
C GLN A 152 1.31 13.19 8.53
N ARG A 153 2.61 13.09 8.79
CA ARG A 153 3.66 13.60 7.92
C ARG A 153 3.61 12.96 6.54
N PHE A 154 3.51 11.62 6.45
CA PHE A 154 3.43 10.92 5.18
C PHE A 154 2.14 11.26 4.42
N LYS A 155 1.02 11.42 5.12
CA LYS A 155 -0.24 11.86 4.50
C LYS A 155 -0.07 13.24 3.88
N LYS A 156 0.47 14.21 4.61
CA LYS A 156 0.75 15.55 4.10
C LYS A 156 1.69 15.54 2.91
N GLU A 157 2.81 14.80 2.98
CA GLU A 157 3.74 14.66 1.87
C GLU A 157 3.07 14.11 0.59
N ALA A 158 2.15 13.15 0.74
CA ALA A 158 1.39 12.60 -0.38
C ALA A 158 0.39 13.61 -0.95
N GLU A 159 -0.35 14.33 -0.09
CA GLU A 159 -1.32 15.36 -0.49
C GLU A 159 -0.66 16.50 -1.25
N GLU A 160 0.57 16.88 -0.89
CA GLU A 160 1.38 17.86 -1.63
C GLU A 160 1.69 17.43 -3.08
N THR A 161 1.59 16.15 -3.39
CA THR A 161 1.72 15.59 -4.75
C THR A 161 0.38 15.30 -5.40
N GLY A 162 -0.73 15.74 -4.81
CA GLY A 162 -2.09 15.53 -5.32
C GLY A 162 -2.70 14.18 -4.99
N ALA A 163 -2.21 13.49 -3.96
CA ALA A 163 -2.81 12.22 -3.52
C ALA A 163 -4.22 12.44 -2.96
N VAL A 164 -5.17 11.67 -3.47
CA VAL A 164 -6.57 11.60 -3.00
C VAL A 164 -6.95 10.18 -2.57
N GLY A 165 -6.01 9.27 -2.62
CA GLY A 165 -6.20 7.85 -2.31
C GLY A 165 -5.01 6.99 -2.72
N VAL A 166 -5.18 5.67 -2.69
CA VAL A 166 -4.12 4.70 -3.00
C VAL A 166 -4.57 3.73 -4.11
N PRO A 167 -3.66 3.25 -4.97
CA PRO A 167 -2.24 3.60 -5.01
C PRO A 167 -2.00 4.99 -5.59
N HIS A 168 -1.09 5.73 -5.00
CA HIS A 168 -0.57 6.98 -5.52
C HIS A 168 0.92 6.83 -5.79
N LEU A 169 1.39 7.27 -6.95
CA LEU A 169 2.79 7.22 -7.34
C LEU A 169 3.30 8.66 -7.44
N ALA A 170 4.40 8.94 -6.77
CA ALA A 170 5.05 10.23 -6.84
C ALA A 170 6.56 10.06 -7.03
N PHE A 171 7.17 10.96 -7.79
CA PHE A 171 8.61 11.03 -7.95
C PHE A 171 9.08 12.47 -8.10
N ASP A 172 10.28 12.73 -7.64
CA ASP A 172 10.94 14.01 -7.81
C ASP A 172 11.67 14.05 -9.14
N TYR A 173 11.45 15.12 -9.88
CA TYR A 173 12.18 15.38 -11.11
C TYR A 173 12.62 16.83 -11.16
N LYS A 174 13.93 17.07 -11.06
CA LYS A 174 14.50 18.40 -10.91
C LYS A 174 13.85 19.13 -9.72
N ASP A 175 13.22 20.26 -9.97
CA ASP A 175 12.52 21.11 -9.02
C ASP A 175 11.02 20.80 -8.89
N ARG A 176 10.54 19.73 -9.54
CA ARG A 176 9.11 19.37 -9.59
C ARG A 176 8.84 18.04 -8.92
N LYS A 177 7.74 17.99 -8.19
CA LYS A 177 7.12 16.75 -7.76
C LYS A 177 6.04 16.35 -8.77
N VAL A 178 6.10 15.13 -9.27
CA VAL A 178 5.08 14.57 -10.17
C VAL A 178 4.32 13.52 -9.40
N GLY A 179 3.01 13.70 -9.28
CA GLY A 179 2.11 12.77 -8.61
C GLY A 179 1.04 12.26 -9.56
N MET A 180 0.71 10.98 -9.49
CA MET A 180 -0.34 10.33 -10.28
C MET A 180 -1.10 9.33 -9.42
N PHE A 181 -2.42 9.53 -9.35
CA PHE A 181 -3.31 8.61 -8.65
C PHE A 181 -3.79 7.51 -9.58
N GLY A 182 -3.74 6.28 -9.09
CA GLY A 182 -4.27 5.13 -9.80
C GLY A 182 -3.18 4.25 -10.43
N ARG A 183 -3.47 2.97 -10.42
CA ARG A 183 -2.59 1.94 -10.97
C ARG A 183 -2.45 2.05 -12.49
N GLU A 184 -3.49 2.49 -13.16
CA GLU A 184 -3.60 2.68 -14.62
C GLU A 184 -2.57 3.67 -15.15
N HIS A 185 -2.07 4.58 -14.32
CA HIS A 185 -1.07 5.57 -14.72
C HIS A 185 0.38 5.07 -14.70
N LEU A 186 0.62 3.81 -14.32
CA LEU A 186 1.97 3.27 -14.29
C LEU A 186 2.66 3.33 -15.66
N GLY A 187 1.90 3.11 -16.75
CA GLY A 187 2.41 3.25 -18.12
C GLY A 187 2.85 4.69 -18.42
N LEU A 188 2.07 5.67 -17.99
CA LEU A 188 2.41 7.09 -18.13
C LEU A 188 3.64 7.48 -17.33
N ILE A 189 3.80 6.94 -16.11
CA ILE A 189 5.00 7.14 -15.30
C ILE A 189 6.23 6.57 -16.01
N ARG A 190 6.14 5.36 -16.56
CA ARG A 190 7.19 4.74 -17.35
C ARG A 190 7.57 5.57 -18.56
N HIS A 191 6.55 6.06 -19.28
CA HIS A 191 6.77 6.96 -20.42
C HIS A 191 7.49 8.23 -19.99
N THR A 192 7.04 8.87 -18.92
CA THR A 192 7.69 10.07 -18.38
C THR A 192 9.15 9.79 -18.01
N MET A 193 9.43 8.71 -17.30
CA MET A 193 10.80 8.32 -16.96
C MET A 193 11.67 8.06 -18.21
N GLN A 194 11.08 7.49 -19.26
CA GLN A 194 11.75 7.31 -20.56
C GLN A 194 12.13 8.66 -21.19
N GLN A 195 11.21 9.61 -21.22
CA GLN A 195 11.44 10.97 -21.75
C GLN A 195 12.50 11.73 -20.94
N LEU A 196 12.66 11.41 -19.66
CA LEU A 196 13.67 11.97 -18.78
C LEU A 196 15.05 11.33 -18.93
N GLY A 197 15.18 10.33 -19.80
CA GLY A 197 16.45 9.61 -19.99
C GLY A 197 16.83 8.70 -18.82
N LEU A 198 15.87 8.30 -17.98
CA LEU A 198 16.12 7.47 -16.81
C LEU A 198 16.13 5.97 -17.13
N ALA A 199 15.81 5.56 -18.35
CA ALA A 199 15.85 4.16 -18.76
C ALA A 199 17.27 3.60 -18.69
N ARG A 200 17.41 2.42 -18.07
CA ARG A 200 18.70 1.73 -17.93
C ARG A 200 19.20 1.13 -19.23
N SER A 201 18.33 0.99 -20.22
CA SER A 201 18.62 0.38 -21.53
C SER A 201 17.65 0.90 -22.58
N SER A 202 18.12 1.00 -23.83
CA SER A 202 17.25 1.30 -24.99
C SER A 202 16.19 0.22 -25.29
N LYS A 203 16.32 -0.95 -24.66
CA LYS A 203 15.35 -2.05 -24.77
C LYS A 203 14.17 -1.94 -23.81
N VAL A 204 14.18 -0.97 -22.89
CA VAL A 204 13.06 -0.76 -21.97
C VAL A 204 11.83 -0.34 -22.77
N ASN A 205 10.78 -1.16 -22.70
CA ASN A 205 9.49 -0.83 -23.31
C ASN A 205 8.59 -0.16 -22.25
N TRP A 206 8.34 1.12 -22.40
CA TRP A 206 7.50 1.89 -21.48
C TRP A 206 6.00 1.53 -21.57
N GLU A 207 5.56 1.01 -22.73
CA GLU A 207 4.15 0.60 -22.92
C GLU A 207 3.77 -0.61 -22.09
N VAL A 208 4.74 -1.41 -21.67
CA VAL A 208 4.48 -2.58 -20.82
C VAL A 208 4.26 -2.14 -19.38
N SER A 209 3.02 -2.15 -18.95
CA SER A 209 2.62 -1.84 -17.58
C SER A 209 2.14 -3.07 -16.78
N HIS A 210 2.13 -4.26 -17.41
CA HIS A 210 1.50 -5.46 -16.89
C HIS A 210 2.47 -6.62 -16.69
N TYR A 211 3.59 -6.38 -15.99
CA TYR A 211 4.62 -7.39 -15.77
C TYR A 211 4.16 -8.63 -15.00
N TRP A 212 3.00 -8.59 -14.34
CA TRP A 212 2.47 -9.77 -13.66
C TRP A 212 1.90 -10.84 -14.61
N PHE A 213 1.80 -10.57 -15.90
CA PHE A 213 1.40 -11.54 -16.91
C PHE A 213 2.58 -12.09 -17.71
N ALA A 214 3.79 -11.62 -17.45
CA ALA A 214 4.99 -11.87 -18.26
C ALA A 214 5.95 -12.90 -17.64
N GLU A 215 5.47 -13.78 -16.75
CA GLU A 215 6.25 -14.92 -16.25
C GLU A 215 5.70 -16.22 -16.80
#